data_6678c407cc35183b0f352ecfb0692e36
#
_entry.id   6678c407cc35183b0f352ecfb0692e36
#
_cell.length_a   1.000
_cell.length_b   1.000
_cell.length_c   1.000
_cell.angle_alpha   90.00
_cell.angle_beta   90.00
_cell.angle_gamma   90.00
#
_symmetry.space_group_name_H-M   'P 1'
#
loop_
_entity.id
_entity.type
_entity.pdbx_description
1 polymer ?
#
loop_
_entity_poly.entity_id
_entity_poly.type
_entity_poly.pdbx_seq_one_letter_code
_entity_poly.pdbx_strand_id
1 'polypeptide(L)'
;MGTYRWEPLRGPSLKNRFKQITKFIYFKDRGLDAVKGEDWWLKLGTPWKSIKAKCAKYWVPGSNLTVDEVMVKFEGRSSQIITILGKPIPVGFKQEALADSGYILN
;
A
#
# COMPACT_ATOMS: atom_id res chain seq x y z
N MET A 1 -1.30 24.12 31.56
CA MET A 1 -0.66 23.32 30.50
C MET A 1 -0.99 21.86 30.71
N GLY A 2 -1.74 21.27 29.78
CA GLY A 2 -2.14 19.91 29.88
C GLY A 2 -0.95 18.96 29.59
N THR A 3 -0.61 18.14 30.55
CA THR A 3 0.20 16.95 30.31
C THR A 3 -0.65 16.00 29.47
N TYR A 4 -0.21 15.72 28.26
CA TYR A 4 -0.81 14.66 27.48
C TYR A 4 -0.58 13.33 28.20
N ARG A 5 -1.57 12.90 28.97
CA ARG A 5 -1.57 11.57 29.55
C ARG A 5 -2.00 10.61 28.47
N TRP A 6 -1.10 9.75 28.06
CA TRP A 6 -1.44 8.66 27.18
C TRP A 6 -2.32 7.69 27.96
N GLU A 7 -3.63 7.77 27.78
CA GLU A 7 -4.53 6.75 28.30
C GLU A 7 -4.66 5.65 27.27
N PRO A 8 -4.31 4.42 27.65
CA PRO A 8 -4.58 3.29 26.75
C PRO A 8 -6.09 3.25 26.53
N LEU A 9 -6.46 3.40 25.29
CA LEU A 9 -7.83 3.35 24.84
C LEU A 9 -8.40 1.97 25.19
N ARG A 10 -9.11 1.90 26.28
CA ARG A 10 -9.70 0.68 26.81
C ARG A 10 -11.12 0.53 26.26
N GLY A 11 -11.45 -0.66 25.73
CA GLY A 11 -12.81 -1.09 25.50
C GLY A 11 -13.14 -1.51 24.08
N PRO A 12 -14.30 -2.13 23.88
CA PRO A 12 -14.76 -2.65 22.58
C PRO A 12 -14.93 -1.55 21.51
N SER A 13 -15.09 -0.29 21.90
CA SER A 13 -15.24 0.85 21.00
C SER A 13 -14.02 1.09 20.11
N LEU A 14 -12.80 0.81 20.58
CA LEU A 14 -11.58 0.96 19.79
C LEU A 14 -11.46 -0.02 18.65
N LYS A 15 -11.70 -1.29 18.92
CA LYS A 15 -11.72 -2.33 17.90
C LYS A 15 -12.74 -2.00 16.82
N ASN A 16 -13.92 -1.55 17.23
CA ASN A 16 -14.97 -1.16 16.29
C ASN A 16 -14.60 0.09 15.51
N ARG A 17 -14.01 1.08 16.17
CA ARG A 17 -13.52 2.30 15.50
C ARG A 17 -12.43 2.01 14.48
N PHE A 18 -11.46 1.18 14.82
CA PHE A 18 -10.43 0.73 13.89
C PHE A 18 -11.02 0.03 12.67
N LYS A 19 -11.97 -0.89 12.88
CA LYS A 19 -12.67 -1.57 11.78
C LYS A 19 -13.45 -0.59 10.89
N GLN A 20 -14.10 0.41 11.47
CA GLN A 20 -14.82 1.44 10.71
C GLN A 20 -13.85 2.28 9.87
N ILE A 21 -12.74 2.74 10.45
CA ILE A 21 -11.73 3.50 9.74
C ILE A 21 -11.17 2.67 8.57
N THR A 22 -10.78 1.43 8.82
CA THR A 22 -10.25 0.53 7.78
C THR A 22 -11.24 0.29 6.65
N LYS A 23 -12.53 0.18 6.99
CA LYS A 23 -13.60 -0.06 6.00
C LYS A 23 -13.86 1.15 5.10
N PHE A 24 -13.79 2.36 5.65
CA PHE A 24 -14.21 3.57 4.96
C PHE A 24 -13.07 4.48 4.51
N ILE A 25 -11.82 4.18 4.89
CA ILE A 25 -10.67 4.98 4.48
C ILE A 25 -10.43 4.88 2.97
N TYR A 26 -10.21 6.02 2.34
CA TYR A 26 -9.80 6.10 0.94
C TYR A 26 -8.83 7.28 0.76
N PHE A 27 -7.96 7.17 -0.23
CA PHE A 27 -6.93 8.17 -0.52
C PHE A 27 -7.18 8.96 -1.82
N LYS A 28 -8.12 8.49 -2.62
CA LYS A 28 -8.57 9.17 -3.84
C LYS A 28 -10.09 9.23 -3.80
N ASP A 29 -10.63 10.40 -4.08
CA ASP A 29 -12.07 10.54 -4.24
C ASP A 29 -12.56 9.65 -5.39
N ARG A 30 -13.62 8.91 -5.13
CA ARG A 30 -14.29 8.06 -6.13
C ARG A 30 -15.30 8.83 -6.97
N GLY A 31 -15.21 10.17 -6.99
CA GLY A 31 -16.05 10.99 -7.83
C GLY A 31 -16.09 10.54 -9.28
N LEU A 32 -16.73 11.27 -10.12
CA LEU A 32 -17.08 10.99 -11.52
C LEU A 32 -15.96 10.45 -12.45
N ASP A 33 -14.72 10.38 -11.97
CA ASP A 33 -13.54 9.99 -12.73
C ASP A 33 -13.08 8.54 -12.54
N ALA A 34 -13.91 7.68 -11.99
CA ALA A 34 -13.60 6.25 -11.91
C ALA A 34 -13.66 5.62 -13.31
N VAL A 35 -12.58 5.74 -14.06
CA VAL A 35 -12.43 5.09 -15.35
C VAL A 35 -12.33 3.59 -15.13
N LYS A 36 -13.22 2.84 -15.75
CA LYS A 36 -13.21 1.39 -15.76
C LYS A 36 -11.90 0.90 -16.37
N GLY A 37 -11.06 0.21 -15.57
CA GLY A 37 -9.77 -0.31 -16.04
C GLY A 37 -8.54 0.46 -15.57
N GLU A 38 -8.69 1.44 -14.69
CA GLU A 38 -7.54 2.07 -14.03
C GLU A 38 -6.71 1.05 -13.23
N ASP A 39 -5.39 1.24 -13.25
CA ASP A 39 -4.48 0.45 -12.44
C ASP A 39 -4.84 0.55 -10.96
N TRP A 40 -4.81 -0.57 -10.26
CA TRP A 40 -5.22 -0.66 -8.86
C TRP A 40 -4.46 0.29 -7.93
N TRP A 41 -3.19 0.57 -8.23
CA TRP A 41 -2.33 1.45 -7.44
C TRP A 41 -2.70 2.94 -7.56
N LEU A 42 -3.42 3.34 -8.60
CA LEU A 42 -3.91 4.72 -8.74
C LEU A 42 -4.90 5.11 -7.64
N LYS A 43 -5.58 4.14 -7.04
CA LYS A 43 -6.47 4.35 -5.89
C LYS A 43 -5.73 4.83 -4.63
N LEU A 44 -4.42 4.64 -4.56
CA LEU A 44 -3.59 5.10 -3.46
C LEU A 44 -3.28 6.61 -3.54
N GLY A 45 -3.45 7.23 -4.70
CA GLY A 45 -3.38 8.67 -4.90
C GLY A 45 -2.06 9.32 -4.50
N THR A 46 -2.16 10.51 -3.89
CA THR A 46 -1.01 11.32 -3.48
C THR A 46 -0.07 10.63 -2.48
N PRO A 47 -0.52 9.89 -1.45
CA PRO A 47 0.38 9.17 -0.55
C PRO A 47 1.33 8.22 -1.27
N TRP A 48 0.86 7.50 -2.27
CA TRP A 48 1.68 6.61 -3.08
C TRP A 48 2.80 7.34 -3.83
N LYS A 49 2.45 8.45 -4.47
CA LYS A 49 3.42 9.30 -5.18
C LYS A 49 4.47 9.88 -4.22
N SER A 50 4.07 10.32 -3.04
CA SER A 50 4.97 10.82 -2.01
C SER A 50 5.96 9.76 -1.54
N ILE A 51 5.51 8.54 -1.28
CA ILE A 51 6.37 7.42 -0.86
C ILE A 51 7.39 7.10 -1.94
N LYS A 52 6.98 6.98 -3.20
CA LYS A 52 7.89 6.72 -4.33
C LYS A 52 8.95 7.80 -4.46
N ALA A 53 8.57 9.07 -4.39
CA ALA A 53 9.51 10.19 -4.48
C ALA A 53 10.53 10.17 -3.33
N LYS A 54 10.10 9.86 -2.10
CA LYS A 54 10.99 9.76 -0.94
C LYS A 54 11.91 8.56 -1.00
N CYS A 55 11.46 7.42 -1.46
CA CYS A 55 12.30 6.25 -1.69
C CYS A 55 13.46 6.57 -2.65
N ALA A 56 13.18 7.28 -3.75
CA ALA A 56 14.20 7.72 -4.69
C ALA A 56 15.15 8.79 -4.12
N LYS A 57 14.66 9.63 -3.20
CA LYS A 57 15.42 10.76 -2.65
C LYS A 57 16.49 10.34 -1.62
N TYR A 58 16.17 9.38 -0.76
CA TYR A 58 16.99 9.08 0.43
C TYR A 58 18.05 8.00 0.21
N TRP A 59 18.12 7.42 -0.95
CA TRP A 59 19.10 6.40 -1.26
C TRP A 59 19.75 6.66 -2.61
N VAL A 60 21.08 6.68 -2.63
CA VAL A 60 21.84 6.74 -3.88
C VAL A 60 22.04 5.31 -4.36
N PRO A 61 21.46 4.91 -5.50
CA PRO A 61 21.59 3.55 -6.00
C PRO A 61 23.03 3.22 -6.40
N GLY A 62 23.45 2.00 -6.09
CA GLY A 62 24.70 1.44 -6.57
C GLY A 62 24.59 0.98 -8.04
N SER A 63 25.66 0.33 -8.50
CA SER A 63 25.73 -0.20 -9.88
C SER A 63 24.96 -1.50 -10.08
N ASN A 64 24.67 -2.22 -9.00
CA ASN A 64 23.95 -3.49 -9.03
C ASN A 64 22.56 -3.32 -8.42
N LEU A 65 21.56 -3.41 -9.27
CA LEU A 65 20.15 -3.29 -8.87
C LEU A 65 19.43 -4.62 -9.14
N THR A 66 18.42 -4.88 -8.32
CA THR A 66 17.57 -6.06 -8.45
C THR A 66 16.15 -5.63 -8.77
N VAL A 67 15.55 -6.27 -9.76
CA VAL A 67 14.11 -6.17 -10.03
C VAL A 67 13.47 -7.47 -9.57
N ASP A 68 12.46 -7.40 -8.72
CA ASP A 68 11.76 -8.56 -8.21
C ASP A 68 10.25 -8.32 -8.18
N GLU A 69 9.51 -9.40 -8.09
CA GLU A 69 8.05 -9.38 -8.04
C GLU A 69 7.55 -9.46 -6.60
N VAL A 70 6.74 -8.48 -6.23
CA VAL A 70 6.05 -8.45 -4.93
C VAL A 70 4.58 -8.74 -5.13
N MET A 71 4.03 -9.67 -4.34
CA MET A 71 2.61 -9.97 -4.32
C MET A 71 1.94 -9.23 -3.16
N VAL A 72 0.97 -8.39 -3.48
CA VAL A 72 0.12 -7.72 -2.50
C VAL A 72 -1.18 -8.51 -2.37
N LYS A 73 -1.38 -9.13 -1.21
CA LYS A 73 -2.57 -9.95 -0.94
C LYS A 73 -3.84 -9.13 -1.13
N PHE A 74 -4.79 -9.69 -1.85
CA PHE A 74 -6.10 -9.09 -2.04
C PHE A 74 -7.18 -10.17 -2.15
N GLU A 75 -8.23 -10.05 -1.38
CA GLU A 75 -9.33 -11.01 -1.29
C GLU A 75 -10.64 -10.50 -1.91
N GLY A 76 -10.62 -9.35 -2.55
CA GLY A 76 -11.77 -8.74 -3.20
C GLY A 76 -11.95 -9.17 -4.66
N ARG A 77 -12.79 -8.44 -5.38
CA ARG A 77 -13.00 -8.61 -6.83
C ARG A 77 -12.27 -7.52 -7.59
N SER A 78 -11.37 -7.91 -8.47
CA SER A 78 -10.70 -7.00 -9.40
C SER A 78 -10.25 -7.76 -10.64
N SER A 79 -10.33 -7.13 -11.79
CA SER A 79 -9.81 -7.69 -13.05
C SER A 79 -8.28 -7.77 -13.09
N GLN A 80 -7.60 -7.10 -12.18
CA GLN A 80 -6.13 -7.04 -12.13
C GLN A 80 -5.51 -8.01 -11.13
N ILE A 81 -6.33 -8.85 -10.49
CA ILE A 81 -5.84 -9.91 -9.61
C ILE A 81 -5.21 -11.01 -10.46
N ILE A 82 -4.03 -11.44 -10.04
CA ILE A 82 -3.34 -12.58 -10.65
C ILE A 82 -3.09 -13.68 -9.62
N THR A 83 -2.87 -14.88 -10.10
CA THR A 83 -2.51 -16.05 -9.30
C THR A 83 -1.16 -16.57 -9.76
N ILE A 84 -0.20 -16.63 -8.83
CA ILE A 84 1.13 -17.22 -9.05
C ILE A 84 1.31 -18.33 -8.03
N LEU A 85 1.27 -19.58 -8.51
CA LEU A 85 1.48 -20.76 -7.66
C LEU A 85 2.92 -20.79 -7.14
N GLY A 86 3.10 -21.26 -5.90
CA GLY A 86 4.41 -21.37 -5.26
C GLY A 86 4.89 -20.12 -4.52
N LYS A 87 4.21 -19.00 -4.63
CA LYS A 87 4.49 -17.81 -3.81
C LYS A 87 3.82 -17.92 -2.44
N PRO A 88 4.43 -17.36 -1.36
CA PRO A 88 3.79 -17.30 -0.02
C PRO A 88 2.42 -16.61 -0.03
N ILE A 89 2.25 -15.63 -0.92
CA ILE A 89 0.98 -14.96 -1.19
C ILE A 89 0.66 -15.23 -2.67
N PRO A 90 -0.10 -16.31 -2.99
CA PRO A 90 -0.29 -16.71 -4.38
C PRO A 90 -1.33 -15.87 -5.13
N VAL A 91 -2.28 -15.25 -4.43
CA VAL A 91 -3.39 -14.50 -5.04
C VAL A 91 -3.36 -13.05 -4.58
N GLY A 92 -3.40 -12.13 -5.52
CA GLY A 92 -3.43 -10.70 -5.24
C GLY A 92 -2.96 -9.86 -6.41
N PHE A 93 -2.48 -8.65 -6.09
CA PHE A 93 -1.88 -7.78 -7.09
C PHE A 93 -0.39 -8.06 -7.21
N LYS A 94 0.08 -8.18 -8.45
CA LYS A 94 1.51 -8.24 -8.77
C LYS A 94 2.07 -6.83 -8.86
N GLN A 95 3.20 -6.61 -8.23
CA GLN A 95 3.97 -5.38 -8.33
C GLN A 95 5.43 -5.71 -8.60
N GLU A 96 6.05 -4.98 -9.49
CA GLU A 96 7.49 -5.04 -9.71
C GLU A 96 8.18 -4.00 -8.82
N ALA A 97 9.21 -4.42 -8.12
CA ALA A 97 9.99 -3.57 -7.24
C ALA A 97 11.44 -3.52 -7.68
N LEU A 98 11.99 -2.32 -7.75
CA LEU A 98 13.41 -2.08 -7.97
C LEU A 98 14.08 -1.88 -6.61
N ALA A 99 15.12 -2.64 -6.33
CA ALA A 99 15.80 -2.61 -5.05
C ALA A 99 17.32 -2.59 -5.20
N ASP A 100 17.98 -1.97 -4.22
CA ASP A 100 19.43 -2.00 -4.03
C ASP A 100 19.74 -2.50 -2.62
N SER A 101 20.44 -3.63 -2.50
CA SER A 101 20.80 -4.24 -1.22
C SER A 101 19.65 -4.34 -0.20
N GLY A 102 18.45 -4.66 -0.68
CA GLY A 102 17.23 -4.77 0.14
C GLY A 102 16.48 -3.47 0.36
N TYR A 103 16.99 -2.32 -0.08
CA TYR A 103 16.27 -1.06 -0.05
C TYR A 103 15.44 -0.88 -1.32
N ILE A 104 14.15 -0.64 -1.18
CA ILE A 104 13.22 -0.45 -2.31
C ILE A 104 13.34 0.98 -2.85
N LEU A 105 13.75 1.12 -4.11
CA LEU A 105 13.89 2.40 -4.81
C LEU A 105 12.60 2.83 -5.50
N ASN A 106 11.85 1.85 -6.02
CA ASN A 106 10.63 2.09 -6.78
C ASN A 106 9.71 0.85 -6.81
#